data_d11d80db55c442817162ad8b4869a6c8
#
_entry.id   d11d80db55c442817162ad8b4869a6c8
#
_cell.length_a   1.000
_cell.length_b   1.000
_cell.length_c   1.000
_cell.angle_alpha   90.00
_cell.angle_beta   90.00
_cell.angle_gamma   90.00
#
_symmetry.space_group_name_H-M   'P 1'
#
loop_
_entity.id
_entity.type
_entity.pdbx_description
1 polymer ?
#
loop_
_entity_poly.entity_id
_entity_poly.type
_entity_poly.pdbx_seq_one_letter_code
_entity_poly.pdbx_strand_id
1 'polypeptide(L)'
;YEVLLANERESAGTAAQSPKTNQPEIIMQEQNTQQQNTQQQNTQEANQDQGAVSAVIEEPTLVATETTASAHDEAYRASIEQRVQAINPDPAMTMEVNWTRDPRWQGVERVYRGADVMRLRPTINGDCALARHGAAALWALVNGEDPVIALGALNGSQAVQAVKAGLKAIYLSGWQVAADANLSGNTYPDQSLYPLDSVPAIVKRLNNAMTRLDQIAKLEGKGGLSNYLPIVADAEAGFGGPLQAYELMKMMIEAGAAGVHFEDQLAAEK
;
A
#
# COMPACT_ATOMS: atom_id res chain seq x y z
N TYR A 1 -9.48 1.79 31.48
CA TYR A 1 -8.95 3.17 31.44
C TYR A 1 -9.14 3.93 32.77
N GLU A 2 -10.09 3.56 33.61
CA GLU A 2 -10.30 4.19 34.92
C GLU A 2 -9.41 3.63 36.08
N VAL A 3 -8.68 2.54 35.87
CA VAL A 3 -7.87 1.89 36.89
C VAL A 3 -6.43 2.44 36.96
N LEU A 4 -5.98 3.22 35.98
CA LEU A 4 -4.60 3.77 35.94
C LEU A 4 -4.44 5.20 36.46
N LEU A 5 -5.53 5.86 36.88
CA LEU A 5 -5.47 7.22 37.45
C LEU A 5 -5.61 7.31 38.99
N ALA A 6 -5.70 6.18 39.69
CA ALA A 6 -5.93 6.16 41.14
C ALA A 6 -4.67 5.97 41.98
N ASN A 7 -3.46 5.85 41.40
CA ASN A 7 -2.25 5.50 42.19
C ASN A 7 -1.14 6.58 42.23
N GLU A 8 -1.42 7.83 41.84
CA GLU A 8 -0.44 8.92 41.95
C GLU A 8 -0.79 10.02 42.98
N ARG A 9 -1.33 9.62 44.12
CA ARG A 9 -1.40 10.52 45.27
C ARG A 9 -1.07 9.75 46.53
N GLU A 10 0.22 9.56 46.80
CA GLU A 10 0.82 9.43 48.14
C GLU A 10 2.27 8.98 48.00
N SER A 11 3.20 9.93 47.96
CA SER A 11 4.52 9.88 48.60
C SER A 11 5.33 11.14 48.27
N ALA A 12 5.00 12.23 48.94
CA ALA A 12 5.93 13.34 49.13
C ALA A 12 6.72 13.09 50.41
N GLY A 13 7.98 12.77 50.27
CA GLY A 13 8.85 12.57 51.41
C GLY A 13 10.32 12.52 51.01
N THR A 14 10.96 13.69 51.06
CA THR A 14 12.39 13.96 51.31
C THR A 14 13.44 12.92 50.95
N ALA A 15 14.33 13.23 49.98
CA ALA A 15 15.75 12.82 50.04
C ALA A 15 16.64 13.70 49.14
N ALA A 16 17.79 14.02 49.68
CA ALA A 16 18.90 14.86 49.37
C ALA A 16 19.39 14.91 47.89
N GLN A 17 19.83 16.10 47.51
CA GLN A 17 20.57 16.43 46.28
C GLN A 17 21.96 15.83 46.25
N SER A 18 22.31 15.17 45.15
CA SER A 18 23.70 14.94 44.72
C SER A 18 23.85 15.47 43.28
N PRO A 19 24.97 16.06 42.88
CA PRO A 19 25.12 16.76 41.60
C PRO A 19 25.27 15.78 40.47
N LYS A 20 24.42 15.89 39.43
CA LYS A 20 24.54 15.16 38.17
C LYS A 20 25.42 15.94 37.18
N THR A 21 26.56 15.36 36.85
CA THR A 21 27.46 15.76 35.75
C THR A 21 26.76 15.74 34.41
N ASN A 22 26.83 16.86 33.71
CA ASN A 22 26.35 17.05 32.32
C ASN A 22 27.24 16.26 31.32
N GLN A 23 26.93 15.01 31.01
CA GLN A 23 27.61 14.28 29.96
C GLN A 23 26.87 14.10 28.60
N PRO A 24 25.54 14.28 28.45
CA PRO A 24 24.90 14.08 27.15
C PRO A 24 25.07 15.22 26.15
N GLU A 25 25.28 16.47 26.58
CA GLU A 25 25.41 17.61 25.65
C GLU A 25 26.75 17.64 24.90
N ILE A 26 27.82 17.15 25.49
CA ILE A 26 29.16 17.16 24.88
C ILE A 26 29.20 16.14 23.72
N ILE A 27 28.59 14.98 23.87
CA ILE A 27 28.57 13.93 22.83
C ILE A 27 27.77 14.37 21.59
N MET A 28 26.65 15.10 21.76
CA MET A 28 25.87 15.62 20.64
C MET A 28 26.56 16.76 19.90
N GLN A 29 27.34 17.58 20.60
CA GLN A 29 28.12 18.65 19.95
C GLN A 29 29.29 18.09 19.11
N GLU A 30 29.99 17.07 19.59
CA GLU A 30 31.07 16.43 18.83
C GLU A 30 30.57 15.70 17.59
N GLN A 31 29.41 15.01 17.65
CA GLN A 31 28.81 14.36 16.50
C GLN A 31 28.32 15.35 15.42
N ASN A 32 27.77 16.49 15.83
CA ASN A 32 27.35 17.55 14.89
C ASN A 32 28.56 18.21 14.21
N THR A 33 29.65 18.40 14.93
CA THR A 33 30.89 18.99 14.38
C THR A 33 31.55 18.03 13.38
N GLN A 34 31.53 16.72 13.62
CA GLN A 34 32.06 15.73 12.68
C GLN A 34 31.21 15.64 11.40
N GLN A 35 29.88 15.70 11.48
CA GLN A 35 29.01 15.71 10.30
C GLN A 35 29.18 16.97 9.45
N GLN A 36 29.35 18.14 10.06
CA GLN A 36 29.59 19.39 9.34
C GLN A 36 30.95 19.40 8.63
N ASN A 37 31.99 18.86 9.25
CA ASN A 37 33.31 18.76 8.64
C ASN A 37 33.35 17.79 7.45
N THR A 38 32.59 16.66 7.53
CA THR A 38 32.49 15.70 6.43
C THR A 38 31.71 16.29 5.23
N GLN A 39 30.69 17.09 5.48
CA GLN A 39 29.96 17.79 4.42
C GLN A 39 30.78 18.88 3.75
N GLN A 40 31.62 19.61 4.49
CA GLN A 40 32.51 20.63 3.93
C GLN A 40 33.64 20.01 3.10
N GLN A 41 34.18 18.89 3.49
CA GLN A 41 35.19 18.16 2.70
C GLN A 41 34.64 17.63 1.40
N ASN A 42 33.46 17.02 1.40
CA ASN A 42 32.79 16.53 0.19
C ASN A 42 32.43 17.67 -0.79
N THR A 43 32.13 18.88 -0.27
CA THR A 43 31.85 20.04 -1.12
C THR A 43 33.13 20.64 -1.72
N GLN A 44 34.28 20.54 -1.04
CA GLN A 44 35.55 21.01 -1.57
C GLN A 44 36.14 20.05 -2.61
N GLU A 45 35.97 18.75 -2.44
CA GLU A 45 36.40 17.76 -3.45
C GLU A 45 35.55 17.83 -4.73
N ALA A 46 34.23 18.08 -4.61
CA ALA A 46 33.34 18.29 -5.75
C ALA A 46 33.66 19.56 -6.56
N ASN A 47 34.23 20.59 -5.94
CA ASN A 47 34.59 21.83 -6.62
C ASN A 47 36.01 21.81 -7.26
N GLN A 48 36.86 20.86 -6.90
CA GLN A 48 38.20 20.72 -7.53
C GLN A 48 38.19 19.97 -8.85
N ASP A 49 37.12 19.20 -9.14
CA ASP A 49 37.03 18.43 -10.39
C ASP A 49 36.29 19.18 -11.53
N GLN A 50 35.87 20.43 -11.31
CA GLN A 50 35.20 21.27 -12.32
C GLN A 50 36.15 22.24 -13.08
N GLY A 51 37.45 22.05 -12.97
CA GLY A 51 38.48 22.97 -13.52
C GLY A 51 39.14 22.50 -14.78
N ALA A 52 38.54 21.76 -15.69
CA ALA A 52 39.02 21.57 -17.05
C ALA A 52 38.02 20.82 -17.90
N VAL A 53 37.12 21.50 -18.57
CA VAL A 53 36.72 21.31 -19.97
C VAL A 53 35.56 22.30 -20.24
N SER A 54 35.90 23.55 -20.54
CA SER A 54 34.95 24.45 -21.19
C SER A 54 34.99 24.17 -22.69
N ALA A 55 34.33 23.12 -23.11
CA ALA A 55 33.91 22.96 -24.49
C ALA A 55 32.53 23.61 -24.58
N VAL A 56 32.44 24.71 -25.31
CA VAL A 56 31.19 25.33 -25.72
C VAL A 56 30.38 24.30 -26.49
N ILE A 57 29.48 23.60 -25.83
CA ILE A 57 28.44 22.83 -26.50
C ILE A 57 27.36 23.86 -26.80
N GLU A 58 27.28 24.31 -28.05
CA GLU A 58 26.10 24.97 -28.55
C GLU A 58 24.90 24.01 -28.34
N GLU A 59 23.98 24.39 -27.48
CA GLU A 59 22.71 23.66 -27.36
C GLU A 59 22.04 23.64 -28.73
N PRO A 60 21.76 22.45 -29.29
CA PRO A 60 20.94 22.41 -30.50
C PRO A 60 19.56 22.96 -30.12
N THR A 61 19.22 24.12 -30.66
CA THR A 61 17.87 24.64 -30.64
C THR A 61 16.99 23.56 -31.25
N LEU A 62 16.29 22.81 -30.37
CA LEU A 62 15.23 21.89 -30.77
C LEU A 62 14.13 22.74 -31.39
N VAL A 63 14.24 23.02 -32.67
CA VAL A 63 13.10 23.40 -33.49
C VAL A 63 12.18 22.18 -33.42
N ALA A 64 11.11 22.28 -32.65
CA ALA A 64 10.03 21.31 -32.70
C ALA A 64 9.46 21.35 -34.11
N THR A 65 10.07 20.58 -34.99
CA THR A 65 9.39 20.18 -36.25
C THR A 65 8.22 19.33 -35.77
N GLU A 66 7.00 19.85 -35.89
CA GLU A 66 5.80 19.03 -35.91
C GLU A 66 6.01 17.97 -37.00
N THR A 67 6.53 16.83 -36.59
CA THR A 67 6.63 15.65 -37.44
C THR A 67 5.20 15.18 -37.61
N THR A 68 4.54 15.61 -38.66
CA THR A 68 3.29 14.98 -39.11
C THR A 68 3.61 13.49 -39.22
N ALA A 69 3.00 12.68 -38.34
CA ALA A 69 3.16 11.24 -38.37
C ALA A 69 2.91 10.80 -39.81
N SER A 70 3.83 10.04 -40.40
CA SER A 70 3.68 9.62 -41.79
C SER A 70 2.41 8.77 -41.89
N ALA A 71 1.73 8.79 -43.02
CA ALA A 71 0.56 7.93 -43.27
C ALA A 71 0.88 6.44 -43.00
N HIS A 72 2.14 6.06 -43.09
CA HIS A 72 2.64 4.74 -42.72
C HIS A 72 2.58 4.48 -41.22
N ASP A 73 2.93 5.47 -40.38
CA ASP A 73 2.88 5.34 -38.94
C ASP A 73 1.44 5.29 -38.42
N GLU A 74 0.54 6.03 -39.05
CA GLU A 74 -0.89 5.97 -38.72
C GLU A 74 -1.48 4.61 -39.12
N ALA A 75 -1.16 4.10 -40.30
CA ALA A 75 -1.60 2.78 -40.75
C ALA A 75 -1.04 1.66 -39.87
N TYR A 76 0.21 1.77 -39.42
CA TYR A 76 0.81 0.82 -38.51
C TYR A 76 0.14 0.82 -37.12
N ARG A 77 -0.13 2.01 -36.56
CA ARG A 77 -0.86 2.14 -35.28
C ARG A 77 -2.26 1.57 -35.40
N ALA A 78 -3.00 1.90 -36.44
CA ALA A 78 -4.33 1.35 -36.67
C ALA A 78 -4.33 -0.18 -36.84
N SER A 79 -3.32 -0.75 -37.47
CA SER A 79 -3.13 -2.21 -37.58
C SER A 79 -2.89 -2.86 -36.23
N ILE A 80 -2.08 -2.23 -35.34
CA ILE A 80 -1.86 -2.74 -34.01
C ILE A 80 -3.14 -2.65 -33.16
N GLU A 81 -3.84 -1.52 -33.18
CA GLU A 81 -5.11 -1.36 -32.47
C GLU A 81 -6.14 -2.38 -32.93
N GLN A 82 -6.28 -2.61 -34.23
CA GLN A 82 -7.19 -3.62 -34.76
C GLN A 82 -6.83 -5.04 -34.34
N ARG A 83 -5.54 -5.39 -34.27
CA ARG A 83 -5.07 -6.70 -33.77
C ARG A 83 -5.29 -6.86 -32.26
N VAL A 84 -5.10 -5.80 -31.47
CA VAL A 84 -5.37 -5.79 -30.04
C VAL A 84 -6.86 -5.93 -29.78
N GLN A 85 -7.72 -5.23 -30.53
CA GLN A 85 -9.17 -5.35 -30.44
C GLN A 85 -9.68 -6.75 -30.85
N ALA A 86 -9.08 -7.37 -31.86
CA ALA A 86 -9.45 -8.73 -32.31
C ALA A 86 -9.11 -9.81 -31.25
N ILE A 87 -8.10 -9.58 -30.43
CA ILE A 87 -7.70 -10.49 -29.36
C ILE A 87 -8.52 -10.27 -28.07
N ASN A 88 -8.98 -9.03 -27.84
CA ASN A 88 -9.80 -8.67 -26.69
C ASN A 88 -11.18 -8.18 -27.15
N PRO A 89 -12.26 -8.95 -26.96
CA PRO A 89 -13.61 -8.43 -27.13
C PRO A 89 -13.78 -7.19 -26.24
N ASP A 90 -14.63 -6.25 -26.69
CA ASP A 90 -14.87 -4.98 -26.00
C ASP A 90 -14.90 -5.17 -24.48
N PRO A 91 -13.93 -4.60 -23.72
CA PRO A 91 -13.84 -4.85 -22.29
C PRO A 91 -15.06 -4.34 -21.53
N ALA A 92 -15.74 -3.29 -22.04
CA ALA A 92 -16.96 -2.76 -21.43
C ALA A 92 -18.10 -3.77 -21.55
N MET A 93 -18.29 -4.34 -22.74
CA MET A 93 -19.30 -5.35 -23.01
C MET A 93 -19.01 -6.65 -22.22
N THR A 94 -17.76 -7.08 -22.17
CA THR A 94 -17.36 -8.24 -21.40
C THR A 94 -17.67 -8.06 -19.93
N MET A 95 -17.44 -6.88 -19.38
CA MET A 95 -17.75 -6.52 -17.99
C MET A 95 -19.25 -6.57 -17.71
N GLU A 96 -20.10 -6.01 -18.60
CA GLU A 96 -21.56 -6.02 -18.44
C GLU A 96 -22.12 -7.43 -18.53
N VAL A 97 -21.60 -8.26 -19.42
CA VAL A 97 -21.97 -9.68 -19.53
C VAL A 97 -21.62 -10.43 -18.23
N ASN A 98 -20.46 -10.19 -17.66
CA ASN A 98 -20.05 -10.81 -16.41
C ASN A 98 -20.95 -10.35 -15.24
N TRP A 99 -21.30 -9.07 -15.18
CA TRP A 99 -22.23 -8.56 -14.14
C TRP A 99 -23.62 -9.21 -14.20
N THR A 100 -24.05 -9.60 -15.38
CA THR A 100 -25.36 -10.23 -15.56
C THR A 100 -25.34 -11.74 -15.31
N ARG A 101 -24.21 -12.40 -15.63
CA ARG A 101 -24.12 -13.87 -15.61
C ARG A 101 -23.54 -14.45 -14.34
N ASP A 102 -22.65 -13.73 -13.67
CA ASP A 102 -21.98 -14.21 -12.46
C ASP A 102 -22.93 -14.05 -11.25
N PRO A 103 -23.32 -15.15 -10.58
CA PRO A 103 -24.19 -15.11 -9.40
C PRO A 103 -23.68 -14.18 -8.29
N ARG A 104 -22.38 -13.92 -8.24
CA ARG A 104 -21.75 -12.96 -7.31
C ARG A 104 -22.40 -11.58 -7.37
N TRP A 105 -22.94 -11.19 -8.53
CA TRP A 105 -23.49 -9.87 -8.76
C TRP A 105 -25.02 -9.83 -8.67
N GLN A 106 -25.64 -10.95 -8.30
CA GLN A 106 -27.08 -11.02 -8.15
C GLN A 106 -27.58 -10.04 -7.08
N GLY A 107 -28.58 -9.25 -7.43
CA GLY A 107 -29.16 -8.24 -6.54
C GLY A 107 -28.35 -6.93 -6.45
N VAL A 108 -27.23 -6.81 -7.17
CA VAL A 108 -26.47 -5.56 -7.24
C VAL A 108 -27.02 -4.68 -8.35
N GLU A 109 -27.61 -3.54 -7.96
CA GLU A 109 -28.06 -2.50 -8.89
C GLU A 109 -26.90 -1.53 -9.17
N ARG A 110 -26.69 -1.21 -10.47
CA ARG A 110 -25.66 -0.28 -10.90
C ARG A 110 -26.26 0.88 -11.66
N VAL A 111 -25.90 2.09 -11.27
CA VAL A 111 -26.30 3.33 -11.95
C VAL A 111 -25.33 3.72 -13.09
N TYR A 112 -24.31 2.92 -13.35
CA TYR A 112 -23.28 3.12 -14.35
C TYR A 112 -23.11 1.89 -15.24
N ARG A 113 -22.55 2.10 -16.43
CA ARG A 113 -22.29 1.06 -17.44
C ARG A 113 -20.81 0.69 -17.52
N GLY A 114 -20.50 -0.40 -18.21
CA GLY A 114 -19.13 -0.82 -18.47
C GLY A 114 -18.30 0.27 -19.18
N ALA A 115 -18.91 1.01 -20.10
CA ALA A 115 -18.26 2.13 -20.77
C ALA A 115 -17.85 3.27 -19.80
N ASP A 116 -18.63 3.53 -18.75
CA ASP A 116 -18.29 4.54 -17.73
C ASP A 116 -17.07 4.11 -16.94
N VAL A 117 -16.98 2.82 -16.61
CA VAL A 117 -15.81 2.25 -15.94
C VAL A 117 -14.57 2.35 -16.83
N MET A 118 -14.71 1.99 -18.11
CA MET A 118 -13.60 2.02 -19.07
C MET A 118 -13.07 3.43 -19.31
N ARG A 119 -13.93 4.45 -19.25
CA ARG A 119 -13.51 5.85 -19.35
C ARG A 119 -12.59 6.31 -18.21
N LEU A 120 -12.72 5.69 -17.03
CA LEU A 120 -11.91 6.01 -15.84
C LEU A 120 -10.62 5.18 -15.76
N ARG A 121 -10.51 4.12 -16.55
CA ARG A 121 -9.31 3.27 -16.55
C ARG A 121 -8.18 3.86 -17.38
N PRO A 122 -6.93 3.68 -16.95
CA PRO A 122 -5.78 3.99 -17.80
C PRO A 122 -5.72 3.03 -19.00
N THR A 123 -5.06 3.46 -20.08
CA THR A 123 -4.88 2.65 -21.29
C THR A 123 -4.14 1.34 -21.00
N ILE A 124 -3.19 1.37 -20.08
CA ILE A 124 -2.46 0.18 -19.60
C ILE A 124 -2.83 -0.03 -18.13
N ASN A 125 -3.46 -1.15 -17.83
CA ASN A 125 -3.76 -1.56 -16.46
C ASN A 125 -2.69 -2.54 -15.96
N GLY A 126 -2.17 -2.29 -14.74
CA GLY A 126 -1.37 -3.27 -14.04
C GLY A 126 -2.22 -4.48 -13.63
N ASP A 127 -1.62 -5.68 -13.65
CA ASP A 127 -2.28 -6.88 -13.12
C ASP A 127 -2.07 -6.96 -11.61
N CYS A 128 -3.18 -6.84 -10.85
CA CYS A 128 -3.19 -7.03 -9.40
C CYS A 128 -3.49 -8.51 -9.05
N ALA A 129 -2.64 -9.42 -9.46
CA ALA A 129 -2.84 -10.86 -9.36
C ALA A 129 -3.10 -11.33 -7.92
N LEU A 130 -2.40 -10.76 -6.92
CA LEU A 130 -2.61 -11.08 -5.50
C LEU A 130 -4.01 -10.68 -5.04
N ALA A 131 -4.47 -9.47 -5.36
CA ALA A 131 -5.82 -9.01 -5.01
C ALA A 131 -6.89 -9.88 -5.68
N ARG A 132 -6.72 -10.19 -6.98
CA ARG A 132 -7.66 -11.05 -7.72
C ARG A 132 -7.73 -12.46 -7.13
N HIS A 133 -6.58 -13.08 -6.84
CA HIS A 133 -6.53 -14.39 -6.20
C HIS A 133 -7.17 -14.34 -4.80
N GLY A 134 -6.76 -13.38 -3.98
CA GLY A 134 -7.27 -13.21 -2.62
C GLY A 134 -8.78 -12.98 -2.59
N ALA A 135 -9.31 -12.12 -3.48
CA ALA A 135 -10.74 -11.86 -3.58
C ALA A 135 -11.54 -13.10 -3.98
N ALA A 136 -11.02 -13.92 -4.90
CA ALA A 136 -11.66 -15.18 -5.28
C ALA A 136 -11.64 -16.20 -4.13
N ALA A 137 -10.52 -16.31 -3.42
CA ALA A 137 -10.39 -17.19 -2.26
C ALA A 137 -11.31 -16.75 -1.11
N LEU A 138 -11.35 -15.44 -0.80
CA LEU A 138 -12.24 -14.91 0.22
C LEU A 138 -13.70 -15.14 -0.13
N TRP A 139 -14.09 -14.90 -1.39
CA TRP A 139 -15.46 -15.14 -1.86
C TRP A 139 -15.86 -16.61 -1.69
N ALA A 140 -14.98 -17.55 -2.04
CA ALA A 140 -15.25 -18.96 -1.84
C ALA A 140 -15.41 -19.32 -0.35
N LEU A 141 -14.58 -18.73 0.52
CA LEU A 141 -14.66 -18.98 1.96
C LEU A 141 -15.96 -18.46 2.56
N VAL A 142 -16.38 -17.21 2.26
CA VAL A 142 -17.60 -16.61 2.87
C VAL A 142 -18.90 -17.19 2.31
N ASN A 143 -18.85 -17.89 1.18
CA ASN A 143 -19.98 -18.65 0.62
C ASN A 143 -19.93 -20.15 0.94
N GLY A 144 -18.96 -20.59 1.73
CA GLY A 144 -18.86 -21.96 2.24
C GLY A 144 -19.79 -22.18 3.44
N GLU A 145 -19.86 -23.43 3.89
CA GLU A 145 -20.69 -23.80 5.06
C GLU A 145 -19.97 -23.51 6.39
N ASP A 146 -18.65 -23.54 6.39
CA ASP A 146 -17.83 -23.35 7.59
C ASP A 146 -17.59 -21.86 7.87
N PRO A 147 -17.54 -21.46 9.15
CA PRO A 147 -17.20 -20.09 9.52
C PRO A 147 -15.75 -19.77 9.13
N VAL A 148 -15.51 -18.58 8.63
CA VAL A 148 -14.17 -18.09 8.29
C VAL A 148 -13.51 -17.51 9.54
N ILE A 149 -12.50 -18.23 10.06
CA ILE A 149 -11.73 -17.76 11.21
C ILE A 149 -10.52 -16.98 10.70
N ALA A 150 -10.47 -15.70 11.08
CA ALA A 150 -9.37 -14.79 10.79
C ALA A 150 -8.78 -14.23 12.07
N LEU A 151 -7.48 -13.99 12.08
CA LEU A 151 -6.78 -13.25 13.14
C LEU A 151 -6.08 -12.04 12.55
N GLY A 152 -5.80 -11.04 13.40
CA GLY A 152 -5.02 -9.87 13.04
C GLY A 152 -3.55 -10.20 12.79
N ALA A 153 -2.92 -9.47 11.87
CA ALA A 153 -1.48 -9.51 11.65
C ALA A 153 -0.98 -8.12 11.24
N LEU A 154 0.03 -7.60 11.91
CA LEU A 154 0.66 -6.31 11.63
C LEU A 154 2.04 -6.43 10.98
N ASN A 155 2.59 -7.63 10.96
CA ASN A 155 3.92 -7.90 10.41
C ASN A 155 3.99 -9.25 9.70
N GLY A 156 5.02 -9.40 8.87
CA GLY A 156 5.20 -10.60 8.06
C GLY A 156 5.38 -11.88 8.87
N SER A 157 5.97 -11.83 10.06
CA SER A 157 6.12 -13.01 10.92
C SER A 157 4.76 -13.53 11.39
N GLN A 158 3.86 -12.64 11.78
CA GLN A 158 2.49 -13.01 12.17
C GLN A 158 1.73 -13.62 10.99
N ALA A 159 1.84 -13.04 9.78
CA ALA A 159 1.23 -13.61 8.59
C ALA A 159 1.75 -15.04 8.29
N VAL A 160 3.06 -15.25 8.35
CA VAL A 160 3.67 -16.57 8.17
C VAL A 160 3.19 -17.57 9.22
N GLN A 161 3.06 -17.15 10.48
CA GLN A 161 2.52 -18.03 11.53
C GLN A 161 1.05 -18.34 11.31
N ALA A 162 0.25 -17.36 10.84
CA ALA A 162 -1.15 -17.59 10.47
C ALA A 162 -1.30 -18.67 9.39
N VAL A 163 -0.48 -18.62 8.33
CA VAL A 163 -0.42 -19.65 7.29
C VAL A 163 -0.07 -21.01 7.88
N LYS A 164 1.01 -21.09 8.68
CA LYS A 164 1.47 -22.34 9.29
C LYS A 164 0.48 -22.94 10.28
N ALA A 165 -0.30 -22.10 10.95
CA ALA A 165 -1.37 -22.51 11.86
C ALA A 165 -2.64 -22.97 11.14
N GLY A 166 -2.70 -22.83 9.81
CA GLY A 166 -3.86 -23.25 9.02
C GLY A 166 -5.06 -22.30 9.10
N LEU A 167 -4.85 -21.04 9.48
CA LEU A 167 -5.90 -20.01 9.43
C LEU A 167 -6.36 -19.84 7.97
N LYS A 168 -7.58 -19.34 7.80
CA LYS A 168 -8.21 -19.20 6.49
C LYS A 168 -8.11 -17.80 5.91
N ALA A 169 -7.98 -16.78 6.78
CA ALA A 169 -7.88 -15.38 6.39
C ALA A 169 -7.10 -14.57 7.43
N ILE A 170 -6.72 -13.37 7.05
CA ILE A 170 -6.15 -12.35 7.94
C ILE A 170 -7.10 -11.15 7.92
N TYR A 171 -7.42 -10.61 9.11
CA TYR A 171 -8.06 -9.30 9.23
C TYR A 171 -7.03 -8.27 9.68
N LEU A 172 -6.76 -7.29 8.82
CA LEU A 172 -5.87 -6.18 9.14
C LEU A 172 -6.68 -5.02 9.70
N SER A 173 -6.70 -4.90 11.02
CA SER A 173 -7.47 -3.91 11.75
C SER A 173 -6.83 -2.52 11.67
N GLY A 174 -7.61 -1.51 11.31
CA GLY A 174 -7.23 -0.10 11.34
C GLY A 174 -6.91 0.36 12.76
N TRP A 175 -7.67 -0.09 13.75
CA TRP A 175 -7.40 0.19 15.17
C TRP A 175 -6.00 -0.24 15.61
N GLN A 176 -5.56 -1.45 15.22
CA GLN A 176 -4.20 -1.92 15.50
C GLN A 176 -3.15 -1.13 14.72
N VAL A 177 -3.45 -0.73 13.48
CA VAL A 177 -2.56 0.10 12.67
C VAL A 177 -2.42 1.49 13.29
N ALA A 178 -3.52 2.09 13.75
CA ALA A 178 -3.51 3.37 14.47
C ALA A 178 -2.62 3.32 15.70
N ALA A 179 -2.72 2.24 16.48
CA ALA A 179 -1.96 2.10 17.73
C ALA A 179 -0.46 1.84 17.49
N ASP A 180 -0.08 1.01 16.49
CA ASP A 180 1.23 0.34 16.55
C ASP A 180 1.99 0.27 15.22
N ALA A 181 1.34 0.52 14.08
CA ALA A 181 1.94 0.19 12.80
C ALA A 181 1.70 1.22 11.68
N ASN A 182 1.23 2.41 12.01
CA ASN A 182 1.02 3.47 11.04
C ASN A 182 2.34 4.12 10.59
N LEU A 183 2.29 4.82 9.46
CA LEU A 183 3.47 5.45 8.86
C LEU A 183 3.86 6.79 9.51
N SER A 184 3.02 7.38 10.37
CA SER A 184 3.38 8.61 11.08
C SER A 184 4.35 8.36 12.24
N GLY A 185 4.47 7.11 12.70
CA GLY A 185 5.27 6.75 13.87
C GLY A 185 4.67 7.19 15.21
N ASN A 186 3.44 7.71 15.21
CA ASN A 186 2.70 8.07 16.40
C ASN A 186 1.72 6.95 16.82
N THR A 187 1.20 7.04 18.02
CA THR A 187 0.15 6.14 18.52
C THR A 187 -1.17 6.88 18.57
N TYR A 188 -2.17 6.34 17.91
CA TYR A 188 -3.52 6.89 17.88
C TYR A 188 -4.49 5.82 18.38
N PRO A 189 -5.14 6.00 19.54
CA PRO A 189 -6.11 5.03 20.03
C PRO A 189 -7.40 5.13 19.23
N ASP A 190 -7.63 4.19 18.32
CA ASP A 190 -8.82 4.11 17.47
C ASP A 190 -9.20 5.43 16.78
N GLN A 191 -8.21 6.09 16.21
CA GLN A 191 -8.39 7.37 15.52
C GLN A 191 -7.76 7.34 14.13
N SER A 192 -8.53 7.75 13.12
CA SER A 192 -8.09 7.84 11.72
C SER A 192 -7.18 9.05 11.46
N LEU A 193 -6.23 9.30 12.38
CA LEU A 193 -5.26 10.40 12.30
C LEU A 193 -3.96 10.01 11.60
N TYR A 194 -3.79 8.76 11.30
CA TYR A 194 -2.60 8.25 10.62
C TYR A 194 -2.72 8.39 9.08
N PRO A 195 -1.60 8.39 8.34
CA PRO A 195 -1.63 8.48 6.89
C PRO A 195 -2.44 7.34 6.24
N LEU A 196 -3.28 7.68 5.27
CA LEU A 196 -4.19 6.75 4.61
C LEU A 196 -3.50 5.55 3.92
N ASP A 197 -2.24 5.68 3.55
CA ASP A 197 -1.41 4.64 2.93
C ASP A 197 -0.78 3.66 3.95
N SER A 198 -1.03 3.86 5.26
CA SER A 198 -0.49 3.00 6.31
C SER A 198 -0.99 1.56 6.19
N VAL A 199 -2.30 1.36 6.05
CA VAL A 199 -2.89 0.02 5.89
C VAL A 199 -2.44 -0.65 4.60
N PRO A 200 -2.48 0.01 3.40
CA PRO A 200 -1.92 -0.53 2.17
C PRO A 200 -0.45 -0.97 2.30
N ALA A 201 0.38 -0.19 3.00
CA ALA A 201 1.78 -0.53 3.21
C ALA A 201 1.95 -1.83 4.00
N ILE A 202 1.09 -2.09 5.00
CA ILE A 202 1.11 -3.33 5.76
C ILE A 202 0.58 -4.49 4.94
N VAL A 203 -0.53 -4.33 4.21
CA VAL A 203 -1.04 -5.36 3.28
C VAL A 203 0.08 -5.83 2.36
N LYS A 204 0.84 -4.90 1.78
CA LYS A 204 1.98 -5.22 0.92
C LYS A 204 3.07 -6.00 1.66
N ARG A 205 3.40 -5.63 2.91
CA ARG A 205 4.39 -6.35 3.73
C ARG A 205 3.94 -7.78 4.02
N LEU A 206 2.68 -7.99 4.39
CA LEU A 206 2.12 -9.30 4.67
C LEU A 206 2.15 -10.19 3.42
N ASN A 207 1.72 -9.67 2.27
CA ASN A 207 1.77 -10.36 1.00
C ASN A 207 3.21 -10.72 0.58
N ASN A 208 4.17 -9.83 0.78
CA ASN A 208 5.58 -10.10 0.51
C ASN A 208 6.13 -11.22 1.41
N ALA A 209 5.71 -11.28 2.68
CA ALA A 209 6.11 -12.35 3.59
C ALA A 209 5.52 -13.70 3.18
N MET A 210 4.25 -13.75 2.79
CA MET A 210 3.61 -14.95 2.26
C MET A 210 4.22 -15.40 0.93
N THR A 211 4.55 -14.45 0.05
CA THR A 211 5.27 -14.72 -1.20
C THR A 211 6.64 -15.34 -0.91
N ARG A 212 7.36 -14.81 0.09
CA ARG A 212 8.65 -15.40 0.47
C ARG A 212 8.51 -16.78 1.07
N LEU A 213 7.48 -17.00 1.89
CA LEU A 213 7.15 -18.33 2.42
C LEU A 213 6.90 -19.34 1.27
N ASP A 214 6.07 -18.94 0.29
CA ASP A 214 5.77 -19.78 -0.86
C ASP A 214 7.01 -20.12 -1.71
N GLN A 215 7.87 -19.12 -1.95
CA GLN A 215 9.14 -19.33 -2.66
C GLN A 215 10.02 -20.37 -1.97
N ILE A 216 10.14 -20.30 -0.64
CA ILE A 216 10.91 -21.28 0.14
C ILE A 216 10.23 -22.66 0.07
N ALA A 217 8.91 -22.72 0.28
CA ALA A 217 8.15 -23.96 0.21
C ALA A 217 8.24 -24.62 -1.18
N LYS A 218 8.28 -23.84 -2.25
CA LYS A 218 8.47 -24.36 -3.63
C LYS A 218 9.82 -25.04 -3.81
N LEU A 219 10.88 -24.52 -3.22
CA LEU A 219 12.19 -25.17 -3.24
C LEU A 219 12.17 -26.54 -2.54
N GLU A 220 11.27 -26.71 -1.58
CA GLU A 220 11.03 -27.97 -0.86
C GLU A 220 9.95 -28.86 -1.51
N GLY A 221 9.41 -28.47 -2.65
CA GLY A 221 8.32 -29.19 -3.33
C GLY A 221 6.95 -29.04 -2.68
N LYS A 222 6.74 -28.04 -1.81
CA LYS A 222 5.52 -27.82 -1.00
C LYS A 222 4.80 -26.51 -1.28
N GLY A 223 5.25 -25.71 -2.26
CA GLY A 223 4.66 -24.41 -2.59
C GLY A 223 3.23 -24.56 -3.13
N GLY A 224 2.40 -23.55 -2.92
CA GLY A 224 1.05 -23.53 -3.45
C GLY A 224 0.19 -22.37 -2.98
N LEU A 225 -1.00 -22.24 -3.56
CA LEU A 225 -1.92 -21.14 -3.30
C LEU A 225 -2.39 -21.05 -1.84
N SER A 226 -2.34 -22.14 -1.09
CA SER A 226 -2.64 -22.18 0.34
C SER A 226 -1.68 -21.36 1.21
N ASN A 227 -0.52 -20.95 0.67
CA ASN A 227 0.41 -20.07 1.33
C ASN A 227 -0.01 -18.59 1.28
N TYR A 228 -1.04 -18.25 0.49
CA TYR A 228 -1.57 -16.90 0.31
C TYR A 228 -2.94 -16.78 0.97
N LEU A 229 -2.96 -16.42 2.26
CA LEU A 229 -4.21 -16.13 2.94
C LEU A 229 -4.83 -14.83 2.41
N PRO A 230 -6.14 -14.81 2.12
CA PRO A 230 -6.83 -13.57 1.79
C PRO A 230 -6.77 -12.59 2.97
N ILE A 231 -6.43 -11.32 2.68
CA ILE A 231 -6.36 -10.25 3.66
C ILE A 231 -7.58 -9.35 3.48
N VAL A 232 -8.41 -9.25 4.52
CA VAL A 232 -9.43 -8.20 4.63
C VAL A 232 -8.82 -7.03 5.36
N ALA A 233 -8.79 -5.86 4.74
CA ALA A 233 -8.12 -4.68 5.25
C ALA A 233 -9.13 -3.60 5.64
N ASP A 234 -8.90 -2.95 6.76
CA ASP A 234 -9.67 -1.84 7.27
C ASP A 234 -9.31 -0.55 6.51
N ALA A 235 -10.30 0.15 6.03
CA ALA A 235 -10.18 1.43 5.35
C ALA A 235 -10.80 2.59 6.14
N GLU A 236 -11.17 2.34 7.41
CA GLU A 236 -11.84 3.33 8.25
C GLU A 236 -13.06 3.95 7.52
N ALA A 237 -13.32 5.22 7.72
CA ALA A 237 -14.34 5.96 6.95
C ALA A 237 -13.82 6.52 5.60
N GLY A 238 -12.67 6.04 5.10
CA GLY A 238 -12.08 6.48 3.83
C GLY A 238 -11.16 7.68 3.93
N PHE A 239 -10.83 8.17 5.13
CA PHE A 239 -9.87 9.26 5.42
C PHE A 239 -10.21 10.61 4.78
N GLY A 240 -11.47 10.84 4.44
CA GLY A 240 -11.90 12.12 3.87
C GLY A 240 -13.11 11.98 2.95
N GLY A 241 -13.06 12.67 1.80
CA GLY A 241 -14.14 12.65 0.83
C GLY A 241 -14.05 11.48 -0.17
N PRO A 242 -14.93 11.46 -1.19
CA PRO A 242 -14.98 10.37 -2.17
C PRO A 242 -13.66 10.13 -2.92
N LEU A 243 -12.87 11.17 -3.15
CA LEU A 243 -11.59 11.04 -3.85
C LEU A 243 -10.56 10.30 -3.00
N GLN A 244 -10.50 10.58 -1.68
CA GLN A 244 -9.61 9.87 -0.77
C GLN A 244 -10.00 8.40 -0.67
N ALA A 245 -11.29 8.09 -0.53
CA ALA A 245 -11.77 6.71 -0.50
C ALA A 245 -11.46 5.95 -1.80
N TYR A 246 -11.58 6.62 -2.96
CA TYR A 246 -11.22 6.05 -4.26
C TYR A 246 -9.72 5.72 -4.36
N GLU A 247 -8.85 6.66 -4.00
CA GLU A 247 -7.41 6.46 -4.04
C GLU A 247 -6.97 5.39 -3.01
N LEU A 248 -7.57 5.39 -1.82
CA LEU A 248 -7.31 4.36 -0.81
C LEU A 248 -7.68 2.96 -1.35
N MET A 249 -8.88 2.81 -1.93
CA MET A 249 -9.31 1.53 -2.52
C MET A 249 -8.34 1.06 -3.62
N LYS A 250 -7.87 1.97 -4.46
CA LYS A 250 -6.89 1.68 -5.49
C LYS A 250 -5.57 1.17 -4.89
N MET A 251 -5.04 1.86 -3.87
CA MET A 251 -3.84 1.42 -3.16
C MET A 251 -4.02 0.06 -2.46
N MET A 252 -5.20 -0.22 -1.89
CA MET A 252 -5.52 -1.52 -1.29
C MET A 252 -5.46 -2.65 -2.32
N ILE A 253 -6.04 -2.44 -3.51
CA ILE A 253 -5.99 -3.40 -4.61
C ILE A 253 -4.55 -3.62 -5.09
N GLU A 254 -3.79 -2.57 -5.30
CA GLU A 254 -2.39 -2.63 -5.71
C GLU A 254 -1.50 -3.35 -4.68
N ALA A 255 -1.80 -3.17 -3.39
CA ALA A 255 -1.12 -3.87 -2.30
C ALA A 255 -1.51 -5.36 -2.20
N GLY A 256 -2.60 -5.78 -2.84
CA GLY A 256 -3.08 -7.16 -2.85
C GLY A 256 -4.08 -7.49 -1.76
N ALA A 257 -4.89 -6.52 -1.30
CA ALA A 257 -6.01 -6.80 -0.40
C ALA A 257 -7.06 -7.67 -1.12
N ALA A 258 -7.61 -8.65 -0.40
CA ALA A 258 -8.65 -9.55 -0.87
C ALA A 258 -10.05 -8.97 -0.67
N GLY A 259 -10.22 -8.20 0.38
CA GLY A 259 -11.41 -7.44 0.72
C GLY A 259 -11.03 -6.16 1.45
N VAL A 260 -11.92 -5.17 1.39
CA VAL A 260 -11.74 -3.89 2.07
C VAL A 260 -13.02 -3.57 2.82
N HIS A 261 -12.87 -3.18 4.06
CA HIS A 261 -13.95 -2.78 4.95
C HIS A 261 -13.94 -1.25 5.07
N PHE A 262 -15.01 -0.61 4.61
CA PHE A 262 -15.26 0.81 4.83
C PHE A 262 -16.35 0.99 5.87
N GLU A 263 -16.20 1.95 6.76
CA GLU A 263 -17.18 2.29 7.78
C GLU A 263 -18.07 3.45 7.31
N ASP A 264 -19.39 3.35 7.51
CA ASP A 264 -20.36 4.37 7.14
C ASP A 264 -20.52 5.43 8.23
N GLN A 265 -19.42 6.01 8.65
CA GLN A 265 -19.34 7.07 9.65
C GLN A 265 -18.66 8.33 9.12
N LEU A 266 -18.83 9.45 9.82
CA LEU A 266 -18.16 10.67 9.48
C LEU A 266 -16.67 10.56 9.87
N ALA A 267 -15.77 10.78 8.92
CA ALA A 267 -14.32 10.69 9.14
C ALA A 267 -13.81 11.65 10.24
N ALA A 268 -14.52 12.76 10.47
CA ALA A 268 -14.17 13.73 11.50
C ALA A 268 -14.51 13.30 12.95
N GLU A 269 -15.24 12.20 13.10
CA GLU A 269 -15.72 11.73 14.42
C GLU A 269 -14.89 10.55 14.98
N LYS A 270 -13.90 10.11 14.21
CA LYS A 270 -13.05 9.00 14.59
C LYS A 270 -11.59 9.37 14.78
#